data_f4b73ea6a3b2440356a4290eda8b3fc8
#
_entry.id   f4b73ea6a3b2440356a4290eda8b3fc8
#
_cell.length_a   1.000
_cell.length_b   1.000
_cell.length_c   1.000
_cell.angle_alpha   90.00
_cell.angle_beta   90.00
_cell.angle_gamma   90.00
#
_symmetry.space_group_name_H-M   'P 1'
#
loop_
_entity.id
_entity.type
_entity.pdbx_description
1 polymer ?
#
loop_
_entity_poly.entity_id
_entity_poly.type
_entity_poly.pdbx_seq_one_letter_code
_entity_poly.pdbx_strand_id
1 'polypeptide(L)'
;TVREDLGLPPVPEYKLRTFAAVDRDNFDDIMKTVAPALKLSGLDRFITEDASAAWREGGVEPEKAAFSCALRFEKLDDFRPECLVKNVETLAAFFERRNLLQDLAAKLDGNDALQASLQKMLFPTGDSVSELDALRKAYKEALASVDAARDAVSKAGEDQEKQKAAEEGVQQAETAASEAKKKLDEKRKAKTESFAAAMVRNSGDPDEDKRQREVADARLAACLAEHEDNPFTLPASGSMLGMLTERVACKDKLLACQLDAILHAEAFQELEAVWRGLHYLVFNTETSDRLKLRLFNASFKELRTDLERAVEFDQSLLFKRVYEEEYGTFGGEPYSCLLHVHEYGLSAVDLGVLQKMAEVAAAAHTPLLSAASPQLFGLGSFTDLPLPRDLHKIFQSADYIEWRSFREKDDSRYVTLCLPHLLMRLPYGNDTDPVETFVYEEDVAGPSPDRYLWGN
;
A
#
# COMPACT_ATOMS: atom_id res chain seq x y z
N THR A 1 -5.07 15.40 -8.85
CA THR A 1 -5.28 14.89 -7.47
C THR A 1 -5.18 13.37 -7.47
N VAL A 2 -4.90 12.75 -6.29
CA VAL A 2 -4.83 11.27 -6.16
C VAL A 2 -6.05 10.57 -6.76
N ARG A 3 -7.22 11.15 -6.59
CA ARG A 3 -8.49 10.63 -7.12
C ARG A 3 -8.56 10.70 -8.66
N GLU A 4 -8.02 11.74 -9.25
CA GLU A 4 -7.92 11.84 -10.73
C GLU A 4 -6.97 10.78 -11.29
N ASP A 5 -5.81 10.57 -10.64
CA ASP A 5 -4.85 9.53 -11.01
C ASP A 5 -5.49 8.12 -11.01
N LEU A 6 -6.46 7.90 -10.12
CA LEU A 6 -7.21 6.64 -9.97
C LEU A 6 -8.54 6.61 -10.75
N GLY A 7 -8.86 7.64 -11.53
CA GLY A 7 -10.13 7.74 -12.28
C GLY A 7 -11.38 7.84 -11.39
N LEU A 8 -11.22 8.26 -10.13
CA LEU A 8 -12.32 8.43 -9.19
C LEU A 8 -13.00 9.79 -9.36
N PRO A 9 -14.32 9.88 -9.14
CA PRO A 9 -15.02 11.15 -9.15
C PRO A 9 -14.44 12.09 -8.07
N PRO A 10 -14.43 13.39 -8.31
CA PRO A 10 -14.00 14.36 -7.30
C PRO A 10 -14.88 14.25 -6.06
N VAL A 11 -14.28 14.46 -4.88
CA VAL A 11 -15.06 14.54 -3.64
C VAL A 11 -16.01 15.73 -3.76
N PRO A 12 -17.32 15.59 -3.45
CA PRO A 12 -18.24 16.70 -3.46
C PRO A 12 -17.73 17.86 -2.60
N GLU A 13 -18.05 19.09 -2.98
CA GLU A 13 -17.70 20.25 -2.15
C GLU A 13 -18.23 20.07 -0.72
N TYR A 14 -17.48 20.52 0.28
CA TYR A 14 -17.84 20.40 1.70
C TYR A 14 -19.27 20.85 1.99
N LYS A 15 -19.72 21.92 1.33
CA LYS A 15 -21.09 22.48 1.47
C LYS A 15 -22.20 21.55 1.00
N LEU A 16 -21.90 20.66 0.07
CA LEU A 16 -22.88 19.74 -0.52
C LEU A 16 -22.95 18.39 0.21
N ARG A 17 -22.02 18.14 1.11
CA ARG A 17 -21.99 16.88 1.86
C ARG A 17 -23.04 16.88 2.97
N THR A 18 -23.64 15.72 3.17
CA THR A 18 -24.62 15.45 4.21
C THR A 18 -24.18 14.26 5.05
N PHE A 19 -24.73 14.12 6.23
CA PHE A 19 -24.56 12.92 7.04
C PHE A 19 -25.23 11.72 6.36
N ALA A 20 -24.48 10.64 6.16
CA ALA A 20 -24.96 9.38 5.61
C ALA A 20 -25.22 8.39 6.74
N ALA A 21 -26.37 7.74 6.74
CA ALA A 21 -26.68 6.68 7.70
C ALA A 21 -25.80 5.45 7.42
N VAL A 22 -25.21 4.89 8.47
CA VAL A 22 -24.30 3.73 8.40
C VAL A 22 -24.83 2.62 9.29
N ASP A 23 -24.91 1.41 8.74
CA ASP A 23 -25.26 0.19 9.45
C ASP A 23 -24.40 -1.00 8.95
N ARG A 24 -24.65 -2.19 9.48
CA ARG A 24 -23.91 -3.40 9.11
C ARG A 24 -24.13 -3.81 7.65
N ASP A 25 -25.30 -3.52 7.11
CA ASP A 25 -25.70 -3.98 5.78
C ASP A 25 -25.16 -3.08 4.67
N ASN A 26 -24.99 -1.77 4.96
CA ASN A 26 -24.58 -0.77 3.99
C ASN A 26 -23.13 -0.28 4.13
N PHE A 27 -22.37 -0.81 5.09
CA PHE A 27 -20.99 -0.36 5.39
C PHE A 27 -20.08 -0.34 4.15
N ASP A 28 -20.07 -1.44 3.40
CA ASP A 28 -19.25 -1.55 2.20
C ASP A 28 -19.71 -0.60 1.08
N ASP A 29 -20.99 -0.37 0.94
CA ASP A 29 -21.54 0.57 -0.04
C ASP A 29 -21.18 2.03 0.30
N ILE A 30 -21.16 2.36 1.59
CA ILE A 30 -20.67 3.65 2.07
C ILE A 30 -19.18 3.79 1.80
N MET A 31 -18.39 2.75 2.09
CA MET A 31 -16.96 2.77 1.81
C MET A 31 -16.67 2.95 0.31
N LYS A 32 -17.42 2.27 -0.57
CA LYS A 32 -17.34 2.48 -2.04
C LYS A 32 -17.72 3.89 -2.45
N THR A 33 -18.73 4.48 -1.80
CA THR A 33 -19.21 5.84 -2.11
C THR A 33 -18.18 6.89 -1.70
N VAL A 34 -17.59 6.75 -0.51
CA VAL A 34 -16.52 7.61 -0.02
C VAL A 34 -15.26 7.40 -0.87
N ALA A 35 -15.01 6.16 -1.28
CA ALA A 35 -13.87 5.71 -2.07
C ALA A 35 -12.55 6.29 -1.53
N PRO A 36 -12.13 5.88 -0.32
CA PRO A 36 -10.87 6.34 0.25
C PRO A 36 -9.74 6.05 -0.73
N ALA A 37 -8.89 7.03 -0.96
CA ALA A 37 -7.79 6.94 -1.91
C ALA A 37 -6.54 7.55 -1.31
N LEU A 38 -5.43 6.84 -1.44
CA LEU A 38 -4.15 7.21 -0.86
C LEU A 38 -3.05 7.09 -1.91
N LYS A 39 -2.16 8.09 -1.96
CA LYS A 39 -0.93 8.05 -2.73
C LYS A 39 0.25 8.07 -1.77
N LEU A 40 0.97 6.98 -1.75
CA LEU A 40 2.23 6.87 -1.03
C LEU A 40 3.38 7.19 -1.98
N SER A 41 4.32 7.98 -1.52
CA SER A 41 5.50 8.37 -2.30
C SER A 41 6.70 8.47 -1.37
N GLY A 42 7.89 8.18 -1.92
CA GLY A 42 9.13 8.24 -1.15
C GLY A 42 9.38 7.05 -0.24
N LEU A 43 8.64 5.95 -0.43
CA LEU A 43 8.92 4.68 0.24
C LEU A 43 10.19 4.05 -0.34
N ASP A 44 10.90 3.28 0.46
CA ASP A 44 12.02 2.49 0.00
C ASP A 44 11.54 1.40 -0.96
N ARG A 45 12.28 1.20 -2.05
CA ARG A 45 11.98 0.19 -3.04
C ARG A 45 12.79 -1.07 -2.78
N PHE A 46 12.11 -2.13 -2.37
CA PHE A 46 12.72 -3.45 -2.11
C PHE A 46 12.59 -4.41 -3.29
N ILE A 47 11.52 -4.30 -4.08
CA ILE A 47 11.29 -5.12 -5.26
C ILE A 47 12.05 -4.55 -6.46
N THR A 48 13.34 -4.86 -6.58
CA THR A 48 14.18 -4.54 -7.74
C THR A 48 14.62 -5.82 -8.44
N GLU A 49 14.97 -5.73 -9.71
CA GLU A 49 15.47 -6.87 -10.48
C GLU A 49 16.79 -7.39 -9.91
N ASP A 50 17.62 -6.52 -9.33
CA ASP A 50 18.92 -6.85 -8.72
C ASP A 50 18.85 -7.21 -7.22
N ALA A 51 17.73 -7.02 -6.57
CA ALA A 51 17.60 -7.17 -5.11
C ALA A 51 17.92 -8.59 -4.60
N SER A 52 17.72 -9.61 -5.42
CA SER A 52 18.04 -11.00 -5.06
C SER A 52 19.55 -11.28 -5.02
N ALA A 53 20.39 -10.50 -5.70
CA ALA A 53 21.85 -10.60 -5.61
C ALA A 53 22.37 -9.98 -4.31
N ALA A 54 21.83 -8.84 -3.92
CA ALA A 54 22.22 -8.12 -2.72
C ALA A 54 21.92 -8.89 -1.43
N TRP A 55 20.84 -9.68 -1.38
CA TRP A 55 20.50 -10.52 -0.22
C TRP A 55 21.50 -11.65 0.04
N ARG A 56 22.22 -12.13 -1.00
CA ARG A 56 23.24 -13.19 -0.85
C ARG A 56 24.52 -12.69 -0.19
N GLU A 57 24.85 -11.42 -0.34
CA GLU A 57 26.08 -10.81 0.17
C GLU A 57 25.92 -10.17 1.55
N GLY A 58 24.74 -10.30 2.18
CA GLY A 58 24.54 -9.91 3.59
C GLY A 58 24.37 -8.41 3.84
N GLY A 59 24.13 -7.61 2.81
CA GLY A 59 23.89 -6.19 2.97
C GLY A 59 23.10 -5.63 1.79
N VAL A 60 21.82 -5.44 1.97
CA VAL A 60 21.01 -4.63 1.05
C VAL A 60 21.18 -3.18 1.47
N GLU A 61 22.01 -2.42 0.78
CA GLU A 61 21.74 -1.00 0.66
C GLU A 61 20.64 -0.87 -0.41
N PRO A 62 19.41 -0.44 -0.04
CA PRO A 62 18.39 -0.20 -1.04
C PRO A 62 18.93 0.85 -2.01
N GLU A 63 18.97 0.53 -3.30
CA GLU A 63 19.12 1.58 -4.29
C GLU A 63 18.06 2.66 -3.99
N LYS A 64 18.45 3.92 -3.99
CA LYS A 64 17.61 5.08 -3.63
C LYS A 64 16.49 5.37 -4.65
N ALA A 65 15.95 4.33 -5.27
CA ALA A 65 14.79 4.45 -6.14
C ALA A 65 13.54 4.55 -5.26
N ALA A 66 12.93 5.71 -5.20
CA ALA A 66 11.69 5.90 -4.46
C ALA A 66 10.57 5.04 -5.06
N PHE A 67 9.92 4.24 -4.21
CA PHE A 67 8.70 3.53 -4.56
C PHE A 67 7.50 4.45 -4.33
N SER A 68 6.57 4.47 -5.26
CA SER A 68 5.31 5.19 -5.12
C SER A 68 4.16 4.33 -5.62
N CYS A 69 3.05 4.34 -4.90
CA CYS A 69 1.84 3.65 -5.30
C CYS A 69 0.59 4.51 -4.99
N ALA A 70 -0.44 4.30 -5.77
CA ALA A 70 -1.75 4.87 -5.54
C ALA A 70 -2.72 3.73 -5.19
N LEU A 71 -3.40 3.85 -4.07
CA LEU A 71 -4.27 2.84 -3.50
C LEU A 71 -5.71 3.37 -3.45
N ARG A 72 -6.65 2.50 -3.74
CA ARG A 72 -8.08 2.72 -3.61
C ARG A 72 -8.67 1.61 -2.76
N PHE A 73 -9.59 1.96 -1.89
CA PHE A 73 -10.24 1.02 -0.98
C PHE A 73 -11.75 1.07 -1.18
N GLU A 74 -12.37 -0.08 -1.41
CA GLU A 74 -13.81 -0.23 -1.58
C GLU A 74 -14.45 -1.03 -0.44
N LYS A 75 -13.64 -1.83 0.27
CA LYS A 75 -14.02 -2.64 1.42
C LYS A 75 -12.85 -2.77 2.38
N LEU A 76 -13.14 -3.17 3.61
CA LEU A 76 -12.11 -3.28 4.64
C LEU A 76 -11.01 -4.31 4.30
N ASP A 77 -11.36 -5.36 3.58
CA ASP A 77 -10.38 -6.37 3.13
C ASP A 77 -9.33 -5.82 2.16
N ASP A 78 -9.59 -4.68 1.52
CA ASP A 78 -8.62 -4.07 0.60
C ASP A 78 -7.35 -3.57 1.32
N PHE A 79 -7.39 -3.42 2.65
CA PHE A 79 -6.21 -3.15 3.48
C PHE A 79 -5.35 -4.39 3.74
N ARG A 80 -5.85 -5.59 3.47
CA ARG A 80 -5.09 -6.83 3.68
C ARG A 80 -3.93 -6.98 2.69
N PRO A 81 -2.81 -7.59 3.12
CA PRO A 81 -1.64 -7.81 2.27
C PRO A 81 -1.97 -8.46 0.92
N GLU A 82 -2.86 -9.45 0.90
CA GLU A 82 -3.27 -10.15 -0.32
C GLU A 82 -3.95 -9.23 -1.35
N CYS A 83 -4.71 -8.26 -0.87
CA CYS A 83 -5.38 -7.29 -1.72
C CYS A 83 -4.43 -6.18 -2.16
N LEU A 84 -3.54 -5.72 -1.27
CA LEU A 84 -2.50 -4.73 -1.61
C LEU A 84 -1.59 -5.23 -2.72
N VAL A 85 -1.17 -6.50 -2.65
CA VAL A 85 -0.35 -7.12 -3.70
C VAL A 85 -1.06 -7.13 -5.05
N LYS A 86 -2.36 -7.32 -5.09
CA LYS A 86 -3.15 -7.35 -6.34
C LYS A 86 -3.45 -5.95 -6.88
N ASN A 87 -3.66 -4.98 -5.98
CA ASN A 87 -4.08 -3.63 -6.34
C ASN A 87 -2.92 -2.73 -6.79
N VAL A 88 -1.67 -3.05 -6.41
CA VAL A 88 -0.47 -2.32 -6.85
C VAL A 88 0.16 -3.04 -8.03
N GLU A 89 0.13 -2.43 -9.22
CA GLU A 89 0.56 -3.05 -10.48
C GLU A 89 1.97 -3.67 -10.41
N THR A 90 2.92 -2.95 -9.81
CA THR A 90 4.30 -3.44 -9.66
C THR A 90 4.40 -4.65 -8.73
N LEU A 91 3.62 -4.67 -7.64
CA LEU A 91 3.55 -5.81 -6.72
C LEU A 91 2.84 -6.99 -7.38
N ALA A 92 1.76 -6.74 -8.12
CA ALA A 92 1.01 -7.77 -8.83
C ALA A 92 1.88 -8.50 -9.85
N ALA A 93 2.64 -7.76 -10.68
CA ALA A 93 3.57 -8.34 -11.65
C ALA A 93 4.69 -9.15 -10.96
N PHE A 94 5.23 -8.66 -9.86
CA PHE A 94 6.25 -9.36 -9.09
C PHE A 94 5.71 -10.63 -8.45
N PHE A 95 4.51 -10.57 -7.90
CA PHE A 95 3.82 -11.71 -7.28
C PHE A 95 3.42 -12.78 -8.32
N GLU A 96 2.95 -12.37 -9.49
CA GLU A 96 2.65 -13.29 -10.59
C GLU A 96 3.90 -14.08 -11.02
N ARG A 97 5.04 -13.38 -11.19
CA ARG A 97 6.32 -14.03 -11.49
C ARG A 97 6.73 -15.03 -10.39
N ARG A 98 6.55 -14.66 -9.13
CA ARG A 98 6.79 -15.55 -7.99
C ARG A 98 5.91 -16.80 -8.04
N ASN A 99 4.62 -16.65 -8.33
CA ASN A 99 3.67 -17.78 -8.42
C ASN A 99 4.02 -18.72 -9.58
N LEU A 100 4.42 -18.19 -10.73
CA LEU A 100 4.88 -19.02 -11.86
C LEU A 100 6.10 -19.86 -11.49
N LEU A 101 7.04 -19.33 -10.68
CA LEU A 101 8.20 -20.09 -10.19
C LEU A 101 7.78 -21.17 -9.18
N GLN A 102 6.85 -20.86 -8.28
CA GLN A 102 6.32 -21.83 -7.31
C GLN A 102 5.58 -22.97 -8.01
N ASP A 103 4.76 -22.65 -8.98
CA ASP A 103 4.06 -23.64 -9.80
C ASP A 103 5.02 -24.53 -10.59
N LEU A 104 6.11 -23.95 -11.10
CA LEU A 104 7.16 -24.72 -11.77
C LEU A 104 7.84 -25.66 -10.79
N ALA A 105 8.19 -25.18 -9.59
CA ALA A 105 8.77 -26.00 -8.54
C ALA A 105 7.87 -27.19 -8.16
N ALA A 106 6.57 -26.95 -8.02
CA ALA A 106 5.58 -27.99 -7.75
C ALA A 106 5.48 -29.05 -8.88
N LYS A 107 5.71 -28.66 -10.15
CA LYS A 107 5.74 -29.59 -11.29
C LYS A 107 7.03 -30.39 -11.40
N LEU A 108 8.12 -29.85 -10.86
CA LEU A 108 9.42 -30.54 -10.81
C LEU A 108 9.49 -31.56 -9.68
N ASP A 109 8.66 -31.40 -8.66
CA ASP A 109 8.64 -32.31 -7.52
C ASP A 109 8.23 -33.72 -7.98
N GLY A 110 9.09 -34.70 -7.65
CA GLY A 110 8.92 -36.10 -8.07
C GLY A 110 9.15 -36.38 -9.57
N ASN A 111 9.67 -35.42 -10.36
CA ASN A 111 9.94 -35.61 -11.79
C ASN A 111 11.42 -35.35 -12.15
N ASP A 112 12.27 -36.36 -11.95
CA ASP A 112 13.69 -36.26 -12.19
C ASP A 112 14.05 -35.98 -13.66
N ALA A 113 13.25 -36.49 -14.61
CA ALA A 113 13.47 -36.24 -16.03
C ALA A 113 13.25 -34.79 -16.39
N LEU A 114 12.22 -34.15 -15.80
CA LEU A 114 11.92 -32.74 -16.01
C LEU A 114 12.97 -31.86 -15.33
N GLN A 115 13.43 -32.24 -14.12
CA GLN A 115 14.53 -31.55 -13.42
C GLN A 115 15.81 -31.58 -14.26
N ALA A 116 16.19 -32.74 -14.80
CA ALA A 116 17.39 -32.88 -15.65
C ALA A 116 17.27 -32.07 -16.96
N SER A 117 16.08 -31.98 -17.54
CA SER A 117 15.81 -31.16 -18.72
C SER A 117 15.96 -29.67 -18.42
N LEU A 118 15.38 -29.17 -17.31
CA LEU A 118 15.52 -27.79 -16.87
C LEU A 118 16.97 -27.45 -16.53
N GLN A 119 17.69 -28.35 -15.86
CA GLN A 119 19.09 -28.17 -15.55
C GLN A 119 19.95 -27.97 -16.81
N LYS A 120 19.74 -28.79 -17.86
CA LYS A 120 20.41 -28.62 -19.15
C LYS A 120 20.09 -27.32 -19.86
N MET A 121 18.89 -26.76 -19.61
CA MET A 121 18.48 -25.50 -20.20
C MET A 121 19.10 -24.28 -19.47
N LEU A 122 19.13 -24.31 -18.15
CA LEU A 122 19.67 -23.23 -17.33
C LEU A 122 21.20 -23.25 -17.26
N PHE A 123 21.78 -24.47 -17.21
CA PHE A 123 23.21 -24.68 -17.12
C PHE A 123 23.70 -25.53 -18.32
N PRO A 124 23.66 -24.98 -19.54
CA PRO A 124 24.08 -25.70 -20.72
C PRO A 124 25.58 -26.02 -20.64
N THR A 125 25.96 -27.25 -20.93
CA THR A 125 27.35 -27.69 -21.01
C THR A 125 27.76 -27.89 -22.48
N GLY A 126 28.88 -27.28 -22.93
CA GLY A 126 29.39 -27.44 -24.31
C GLY A 126 29.06 -26.27 -25.25
N ASP A 127 29.20 -26.51 -26.59
CA ASP A 127 29.09 -25.44 -27.62
C ASP A 127 27.78 -24.67 -27.68
N SER A 128 26.70 -25.18 -27.07
CA SER A 128 25.42 -24.49 -26.98
C SER A 128 25.43 -23.27 -26.03
N VAL A 129 26.43 -23.15 -25.16
CA VAL A 129 26.67 -22.01 -24.28
C VAL A 129 27.04 -20.80 -25.10
N SER A 130 27.91 -20.97 -26.09
CA SER A 130 28.47 -19.85 -26.85
C SER A 130 27.47 -19.08 -27.69
N GLU A 131 26.44 -19.73 -28.26
CA GLU A 131 25.49 -19.07 -29.14
C GLU A 131 24.46 -18.20 -28.38
N LEU A 132 23.92 -18.72 -27.27
CA LEU A 132 22.95 -17.94 -26.47
C LEU A 132 23.62 -16.78 -25.74
N ASP A 133 24.80 -17.02 -25.19
CA ASP A 133 25.56 -15.96 -24.52
C ASP A 133 26.04 -14.90 -25.50
N ALA A 134 26.39 -15.29 -26.73
CA ALA A 134 26.70 -14.34 -27.80
C ALA A 134 25.48 -13.47 -28.19
N LEU A 135 24.28 -14.08 -28.27
CA LEU A 135 23.04 -13.35 -28.55
C LEU A 135 22.62 -12.43 -27.40
N ARG A 136 22.78 -12.89 -26.14
CA ARG A 136 22.56 -12.08 -24.96
C ARG A 136 23.51 -10.89 -24.88
N LYS A 137 24.79 -11.12 -25.15
CA LYS A 137 25.79 -10.07 -25.18
C LYS A 137 25.48 -9.04 -26.27
N ALA A 138 25.11 -9.50 -27.46
CA ALA A 138 24.69 -8.62 -28.56
C ALA A 138 23.44 -7.79 -28.22
N TYR A 139 22.48 -8.38 -27.52
CA TYR A 139 21.26 -7.66 -27.07
C TYR A 139 21.59 -6.61 -25.98
N LYS A 140 22.45 -6.96 -24.98
CA LYS A 140 22.89 -6.00 -23.95
C LYS A 140 23.70 -4.85 -24.57
N GLU A 141 24.57 -5.13 -25.52
CA GLU A 141 25.33 -4.11 -26.25
C GLU A 141 24.41 -3.20 -27.07
N ALA A 142 23.37 -3.77 -27.70
CA ALA A 142 22.37 -3.00 -28.42
C ALA A 142 21.54 -2.11 -27.48
N LEU A 143 21.16 -2.57 -26.30
CA LEU A 143 20.48 -1.77 -25.27
C LEU A 143 21.37 -0.61 -24.78
N ALA A 144 22.62 -0.89 -24.48
CA ALA A 144 23.58 0.15 -24.07
C ALA A 144 23.80 1.20 -25.16
N SER A 145 23.71 0.82 -26.45
CA SER A 145 23.75 1.79 -27.56
C SER A 145 22.49 2.65 -27.66
N VAL A 146 21.33 2.13 -27.31
CA VAL A 146 20.08 2.91 -27.21
C VAL A 146 20.17 3.95 -26.10
N ASP A 147 20.67 3.57 -24.92
CA ASP A 147 20.83 4.50 -23.80
C ASP A 147 21.84 5.59 -24.12
N ALA A 148 22.97 5.23 -24.74
CA ALA A 148 23.97 6.20 -25.19
C ALA A 148 23.43 7.16 -26.27
N ALA A 149 22.59 6.67 -27.18
CA ALA A 149 21.93 7.49 -28.19
C ALA A 149 20.89 8.45 -27.58
N ARG A 150 20.12 8.01 -26.58
CA ARG A 150 19.18 8.85 -25.80
C ARG A 150 19.89 9.93 -25.02
N ASP A 151 21.02 9.61 -24.42
CA ASP A 151 21.90 10.58 -23.74
C ASP A 151 22.47 11.63 -24.72
N ALA A 152 22.77 11.21 -25.95
CA ALA A 152 23.23 12.14 -26.99
C ALA A 152 22.14 13.13 -27.43
N VAL A 153 20.87 12.67 -27.53
CA VAL A 153 19.70 13.55 -27.77
C VAL A 153 19.56 14.58 -26.65
N SER A 154 19.67 14.14 -25.39
CA SER A 154 19.57 15.06 -24.23
C SER A 154 20.68 16.12 -24.19
N LYS A 155 21.85 15.83 -24.77
CA LYS A 155 23.00 16.72 -24.83
C LYS A 155 23.05 17.62 -26.07
N ALA A 156 22.24 17.36 -27.10
CA ALA A 156 22.26 18.07 -28.36
C ALA A 156 21.71 19.51 -28.29
N GLY A 157 21.00 19.88 -27.21
CA GLY A 157 20.51 21.24 -26.97
C GLY A 157 19.58 21.77 -28.08
N GLU A 158 19.62 23.06 -28.36
CA GLU A 158 18.74 23.73 -29.33
C GLU A 158 19.22 23.65 -30.82
N ASP A 159 20.26 22.87 -31.10
CA ASP A 159 20.83 22.73 -32.46
C ASP A 159 20.04 21.69 -33.27
N GLN A 160 19.14 22.17 -34.13
CA GLN A 160 18.19 21.36 -34.90
C GLN A 160 18.84 20.26 -35.77
N GLU A 161 20.05 20.53 -36.36
CA GLU A 161 20.73 19.51 -37.18
C GLU A 161 21.32 18.39 -36.32
N LYS A 162 21.88 18.73 -35.16
CA LYS A 162 22.42 17.73 -34.21
C LYS A 162 21.30 16.92 -33.55
N GLN A 163 20.16 17.53 -33.27
CA GLN A 163 19.00 16.88 -32.71
C GLN A 163 18.42 15.85 -33.67
N LYS A 164 18.28 16.20 -34.95
CA LYS A 164 17.78 15.28 -35.99
C LYS A 164 18.72 14.08 -36.23
N ALA A 165 20.03 14.33 -36.25
CA ALA A 165 21.01 13.25 -36.38
C ALA A 165 21.04 12.31 -35.15
N ALA A 166 20.84 12.87 -33.96
CA ALA A 166 20.76 12.08 -32.73
C ALA A 166 19.46 11.25 -32.65
N GLU A 167 18.33 11.81 -33.10
CA GLU A 167 17.03 11.07 -33.20
C GLU A 167 17.10 9.91 -34.20
N GLU A 168 17.74 10.12 -35.36
CA GLU A 168 18.00 9.03 -36.32
C GLU A 168 18.90 7.94 -35.72
N GLY A 169 19.88 8.32 -34.89
CA GLY A 169 20.73 7.40 -34.14
C GLY A 169 19.96 6.55 -33.14
N VAL A 170 19.02 7.14 -32.42
CA VAL A 170 18.11 6.42 -31.48
C VAL A 170 17.27 5.40 -32.24
N GLN A 171 16.69 5.82 -33.36
CA GLN A 171 15.82 4.95 -34.17
C GLN A 171 16.59 3.75 -34.76
N GLN A 172 17.85 3.94 -35.17
CA GLN A 172 18.72 2.87 -35.64
C GLN A 172 19.12 1.92 -34.48
N ALA A 173 19.44 2.43 -33.33
CA ALA A 173 19.78 1.66 -32.15
C ALA A 173 18.57 0.84 -31.61
N GLU A 174 17.37 1.43 -31.61
CA GLU A 174 16.13 0.74 -31.23
C GLU A 174 15.75 -0.37 -32.21
N THR A 175 15.95 -0.19 -33.51
CA THR A 175 15.75 -1.25 -34.52
C THR A 175 16.73 -2.39 -34.33
N ALA A 176 18.01 -2.09 -34.08
CA ALA A 176 19.04 -3.11 -33.82
C ALA A 176 18.75 -3.90 -32.53
N ALA A 177 18.32 -3.22 -31.45
CA ALA A 177 17.91 -3.86 -30.21
C ALA A 177 16.68 -4.77 -30.40
N SER A 178 15.69 -4.30 -31.19
CA SER A 178 14.49 -5.08 -31.51
C SER A 178 14.82 -6.36 -32.32
N GLU A 179 15.73 -6.27 -33.29
CA GLU A 179 16.18 -7.44 -34.07
C GLU A 179 16.99 -8.43 -33.21
N ALA A 180 17.87 -7.92 -32.36
CA ALA A 180 18.65 -8.77 -31.45
C ALA A 180 17.72 -9.49 -30.45
N LYS A 181 16.72 -8.77 -29.92
CA LYS A 181 15.69 -9.35 -29.06
C LYS A 181 14.90 -10.45 -29.77
N LYS A 182 14.45 -10.18 -31.00
CA LYS A 182 13.66 -11.14 -31.78
C LYS A 182 14.44 -12.44 -32.04
N LYS A 183 15.71 -12.36 -32.37
CA LYS A 183 16.58 -13.55 -32.55
C LYS A 183 16.78 -14.32 -31.24
N LEU A 184 16.92 -13.63 -30.14
CA LEU A 184 17.03 -14.25 -28.82
C LEU A 184 15.72 -14.97 -28.43
N ASP A 185 14.58 -14.32 -28.67
CA ASP A 185 13.26 -14.88 -28.36
C ASP A 185 12.91 -16.08 -29.25
N GLU A 186 13.26 -16.05 -30.53
CA GLU A 186 13.08 -17.21 -31.44
C GLU A 186 13.88 -18.43 -31.00
N LYS A 187 15.15 -18.24 -30.57
CA LYS A 187 15.96 -19.36 -30.04
C LYS A 187 15.47 -19.84 -28.69
N ARG A 188 14.97 -18.94 -27.84
CA ARG A 188 14.33 -19.32 -26.57
C ARG A 188 13.09 -20.17 -26.86
N LYS A 189 12.21 -19.71 -27.73
CA LYS A 189 10.97 -20.39 -28.09
C LYS A 189 11.21 -21.82 -28.58
N ALA A 190 12.19 -22.02 -29.43
CA ALA A 190 12.54 -23.37 -29.90
C ALA A 190 13.01 -24.32 -28.78
N LYS A 191 13.67 -23.79 -27.73
CA LYS A 191 14.07 -24.59 -26.56
C LYS A 191 12.89 -24.82 -25.59
N THR A 192 12.02 -23.83 -25.43
CA THR A 192 10.87 -23.92 -24.51
C THR A 192 9.79 -24.86 -25.02
N GLU A 193 9.53 -24.92 -26.32
CA GLU A 193 8.54 -25.84 -26.92
C GLU A 193 8.79 -27.31 -26.58
N SER A 194 10.04 -27.74 -26.55
CA SER A 194 10.42 -29.11 -26.17
C SER A 194 10.14 -29.40 -24.70
N PHE A 195 10.39 -28.44 -23.81
CA PHE A 195 10.16 -28.58 -22.38
C PHE A 195 8.68 -28.49 -22.01
N ALA A 196 7.97 -27.54 -22.60
CA ALA A 196 6.52 -27.40 -22.41
C ALA A 196 5.77 -28.66 -22.85
N ALA A 197 6.19 -29.29 -23.96
CA ALA A 197 5.63 -30.56 -24.38
C ALA A 197 5.87 -31.70 -23.37
N ALA A 198 6.98 -31.67 -22.64
CA ALA A 198 7.26 -32.66 -21.56
C ALA A 198 6.46 -32.39 -20.27
N MET A 199 6.02 -31.16 -20.04
CA MET A 199 5.21 -30.76 -18.86
C MET A 199 3.72 -31.09 -19.01
N VAL A 200 3.22 -31.18 -20.24
CA VAL A 200 1.79 -31.35 -20.52
C VAL A 200 1.45 -32.82 -20.64
N ARG A 201 0.47 -33.28 -19.87
CA ARG A 201 -0.13 -34.60 -20.05
C ARG A 201 -1.21 -34.47 -21.12
N ASN A 202 -1.19 -35.35 -22.11
CA ASN A 202 -2.22 -35.39 -23.16
C ASN A 202 -3.56 -35.72 -22.53
N SER A 203 -4.46 -34.76 -22.45
CA SER A 203 -5.80 -34.91 -21.86
C SER A 203 -6.82 -35.53 -22.82
N GLY A 204 -6.50 -35.52 -24.12
CA GLY A 204 -7.42 -35.91 -25.19
C GLY A 204 -8.31 -34.77 -25.66
N ASP A 205 -8.29 -33.61 -25.00
CA ASP A 205 -8.96 -32.37 -25.42
C ASP A 205 -7.92 -31.37 -25.99
N PRO A 206 -7.99 -31.02 -27.28
CA PRO A 206 -7.02 -30.15 -27.92
C PRO A 206 -6.98 -28.73 -27.33
N ASP A 207 -8.11 -28.22 -26.85
CA ASP A 207 -8.21 -26.86 -26.28
C ASP A 207 -7.60 -26.83 -24.86
N GLU A 208 -7.82 -27.86 -24.07
CA GLU A 208 -7.21 -28.00 -22.76
C GLU A 208 -5.70 -28.24 -22.86
N ASP A 209 -5.25 -29.09 -23.79
CA ASP A 209 -3.84 -29.32 -24.04
C ASP A 209 -3.12 -28.04 -24.50
N LYS A 210 -3.77 -27.19 -25.30
CA LYS A 210 -3.24 -25.89 -25.71
C LYS A 210 -3.09 -24.93 -24.53
N ARG A 211 -4.11 -24.80 -23.67
CA ARG A 211 -4.04 -23.97 -22.45
C ARG A 211 -2.93 -24.42 -21.52
N GLN A 212 -2.80 -25.73 -21.30
CA GLN A 212 -1.74 -26.31 -20.46
C GLN A 212 -0.34 -26.00 -21.02
N ARG A 213 -0.16 -26.01 -22.34
CA ARG A 213 1.11 -25.61 -22.99
C ARG A 213 1.40 -24.13 -22.80
N GLU A 214 0.43 -23.26 -22.99
CA GLU A 214 0.58 -21.81 -22.77
C GLU A 214 1.01 -21.51 -21.33
N VAL A 215 0.40 -22.18 -20.35
CA VAL A 215 0.77 -22.05 -18.93
C VAL A 215 2.16 -22.61 -18.65
N ALA A 216 2.54 -23.74 -19.26
CA ALA A 216 3.88 -24.32 -19.13
C ALA A 216 4.95 -23.40 -19.73
N ASP A 217 4.68 -22.81 -20.89
CA ASP A 217 5.55 -21.83 -21.53
C ASP A 217 5.74 -20.59 -20.67
N ALA A 218 4.66 -20.05 -20.06
CA ALA A 218 4.72 -18.91 -19.18
C ALA A 218 5.58 -19.17 -17.93
N ARG A 219 5.41 -20.36 -17.31
CA ARG A 219 6.25 -20.78 -16.15
C ARG A 219 7.72 -20.86 -16.50
N LEU A 220 8.02 -21.49 -17.64
CA LEU A 220 9.39 -21.61 -18.10
C LEU A 220 9.99 -20.26 -18.49
N ALA A 221 9.22 -19.41 -19.17
CA ALA A 221 9.65 -18.06 -19.53
C ALA A 221 9.97 -17.23 -18.29
N ALA A 222 9.14 -17.32 -17.23
CA ALA A 222 9.39 -16.66 -15.96
C ALA A 222 10.71 -17.17 -15.31
N CYS A 223 10.95 -18.47 -15.34
CA CYS A 223 12.18 -19.07 -14.80
C CYS A 223 13.43 -18.63 -15.57
N LEU A 224 13.34 -18.60 -16.91
CA LEU A 224 14.45 -18.16 -17.76
C LEU A 224 14.75 -16.67 -17.57
N ALA A 225 13.71 -15.83 -17.52
CA ALA A 225 13.85 -14.41 -17.26
C ALA A 225 14.50 -14.17 -15.88
N GLU A 226 14.05 -14.89 -14.85
CA GLU A 226 14.63 -14.79 -13.51
C GLU A 226 16.12 -15.22 -13.49
N HIS A 227 16.48 -16.26 -14.25
CA HIS A 227 17.87 -16.67 -14.36
C HIS A 227 18.74 -15.64 -15.11
N GLU A 228 18.17 -14.91 -16.04
CA GLU A 228 18.86 -13.86 -16.80
C GLU A 228 19.07 -12.60 -15.98
N ASP A 229 18.03 -12.17 -15.28
CA ASP A 229 18.08 -10.99 -14.40
C ASP A 229 19.03 -11.27 -13.20
N ASN A 230 18.98 -12.49 -12.69
CA ASN A 230 19.75 -12.91 -11.54
C ASN A 230 20.17 -14.39 -11.66
N PRO A 231 21.39 -14.67 -12.14
CA PRO A 231 21.84 -16.02 -12.43
C PRO A 231 21.70 -16.97 -11.24
N PHE A 232 21.03 -18.10 -11.49
CA PHE A 232 20.95 -19.17 -10.51
C PHE A 232 22.33 -19.79 -10.29
N THR A 233 22.68 -20.04 -9.04
CA THR A 233 23.82 -20.89 -8.67
C THR A 233 23.28 -22.24 -8.29
N LEU A 234 23.85 -23.31 -8.88
CA LEU A 234 23.52 -24.67 -8.49
C LEU A 234 23.91 -24.86 -7.02
N PRO A 235 22.98 -25.24 -6.13
CA PRO A 235 23.34 -25.60 -4.76
C PRO A 235 24.25 -26.81 -4.76
N ALA A 236 25.05 -27.00 -3.70
CA ALA A 236 25.93 -28.15 -3.55
C ALA A 236 25.19 -29.49 -3.66
N SER A 237 23.90 -29.54 -3.37
CA SER A 237 23.01 -30.71 -3.55
C SER A 237 22.62 -30.99 -5.00
N GLY A 238 22.87 -30.09 -5.94
CA GLY A 238 22.51 -30.24 -7.35
C GLY A 238 21.01 -30.25 -7.64
N SER A 239 20.15 -29.96 -6.65
CA SER A 239 18.70 -30.02 -6.79
C SER A 239 18.12 -28.74 -7.42
N MET A 240 17.50 -28.90 -8.59
CA MET A 240 16.76 -27.81 -9.26
C MET A 240 15.57 -27.34 -8.45
N LEU A 241 14.87 -28.26 -7.80
CA LEU A 241 13.75 -27.95 -6.90
C LEU A 241 14.20 -27.06 -5.73
N GLY A 242 15.30 -27.43 -5.06
CA GLY A 242 15.86 -26.65 -3.95
C GLY A 242 16.23 -25.22 -4.38
N MET A 243 16.81 -25.06 -5.56
CA MET A 243 17.17 -23.78 -6.13
C MET A 243 15.95 -22.88 -6.38
N LEU A 244 14.87 -23.44 -6.98
CA LEU A 244 13.64 -22.67 -7.21
C LEU A 244 12.94 -22.32 -5.90
N THR A 245 12.89 -23.25 -4.95
CA THR A 245 12.30 -23.00 -3.63
C THR A 245 13.03 -21.87 -2.88
N GLU A 246 14.36 -21.87 -2.93
CA GLU A 246 15.17 -20.79 -2.36
C GLU A 246 14.88 -19.44 -3.04
N ARG A 247 14.71 -19.45 -4.36
CA ARG A 247 14.37 -18.23 -5.12
C ARG A 247 12.98 -17.70 -4.78
N VAL A 248 12.00 -18.58 -4.65
CA VAL A 248 10.64 -18.20 -4.21
C VAL A 248 10.69 -17.60 -2.80
N ALA A 249 11.41 -18.24 -1.87
CA ALA A 249 11.57 -17.70 -0.51
C ALA A 249 12.26 -16.32 -0.48
N CYS A 250 13.24 -16.10 -1.37
CA CYS A 250 13.86 -14.78 -1.51
C CYS A 250 12.88 -13.73 -2.01
N LYS A 251 12.02 -14.08 -3.00
CA LYS A 251 10.98 -13.18 -3.49
C LYS A 251 9.91 -12.89 -2.41
N ASP A 252 9.55 -13.89 -1.61
CA ASP A 252 8.62 -13.68 -0.49
C ASP A 252 9.18 -12.69 0.53
N LYS A 253 10.48 -12.75 0.83
CA LYS A 253 11.14 -11.77 1.72
C LYS A 253 11.13 -10.35 1.14
N LEU A 254 11.43 -10.19 -0.15
CA LEU A 254 11.41 -8.88 -0.80
C LEU A 254 9.99 -8.29 -0.83
N LEU A 255 9.00 -9.13 -1.12
CA LEU A 255 7.60 -8.76 -1.08
C LEU A 255 7.17 -8.34 0.33
N ALA A 256 7.59 -9.09 1.35
CA ALA A 256 7.32 -8.76 2.75
C ALA A 256 7.90 -7.40 3.13
N CYS A 257 9.19 -7.14 2.83
CA CYS A 257 9.79 -5.83 3.10
C CYS A 257 9.05 -4.67 2.38
N GLN A 258 8.60 -4.89 1.14
CA GLN A 258 7.86 -3.85 0.41
C GLN A 258 6.46 -3.64 0.99
N LEU A 259 5.79 -4.69 1.43
CA LEU A 259 4.50 -4.60 2.13
C LEU A 259 4.64 -3.91 3.48
N ASP A 260 5.66 -4.24 4.26
CA ASP A 260 5.95 -3.57 5.53
C ASP A 260 6.14 -2.06 5.33
N ALA A 261 6.87 -1.65 4.28
CA ALA A 261 7.03 -0.24 3.95
C ALA A 261 5.70 0.46 3.62
N ILE A 262 4.74 -0.25 3.03
CA ILE A 262 3.39 0.29 2.75
C ILE A 262 2.54 0.31 4.03
N LEU A 263 2.48 -0.80 4.75
CA LEU A 263 1.64 -0.97 5.94
C LEU A 263 2.06 -0.06 7.09
N HIS A 264 3.37 0.22 7.22
CA HIS A 264 3.91 1.09 8.27
C HIS A 264 4.02 2.56 7.84
N ALA A 265 3.54 2.91 6.63
CA ALA A 265 3.45 4.32 6.24
C ALA A 265 2.38 5.02 7.08
N GLU A 266 2.74 6.13 7.74
CA GLU A 266 1.85 6.88 8.65
C GLU A 266 0.46 7.16 8.02
N ALA A 267 0.43 7.69 6.80
CA ALA A 267 -0.82 7.98 6.12
C ALA A 267 -1.68 6.73 5.80
N PHE A 268 -1.03 5.55 5.63
CA PHE A 268 -1.75 4.28 5.47
C PHE A 268 -2.32 3.81 6.80
N GLN A 269 -1.52 3.85 7.86
CA GLN A 269 -1.95 3.47 9.20
C GLN A 269 -3.10 4.35 9.71
N GLU A 270 -3.01 5.66 9.53
CA GLU A 270 -4.11 6.59 9.87
C GLU A 270 -5.41 6.22 9.15
N LEU A 271 -5.35 6.00 7.84
CA LEU A 271 -6.52 5.64 7.05
C LEU A 271 -7.10 4.29 7.46
N GLU A 272 -6.26 3.27 7.63
CA GLU A 272 -6.68 1.93 8.07
C GLU A 272 -7.30 1.98 9.46
N ALA A 273 -6.68 2.70 10.41
CA ALA A 273 -7.17 2.83 11.77
C ALA A 273 -8.56 3.46 11.84
N VAL A 274 -8.80 4.54 11.09
CA VAL A 274 -10.12 5.20 11.01
C VAL A 274 -11.20 4.25 10.51
N TRP A 275 -10.95 3.54 9.42
CA TRP A 275 -11.94 2.63 8.85
C TRP A 275 -12.18 1.39 9.70
N ARG A 276 -11.13 0.86 10.35
CA ARG A 276 -11.29 -0.23 11.32
C ARG A 276 -12.01 0.22 12.58
N GLY A 277 -11.75 1.43 13.07
CA GLY A 277 -12.49 2.02 14.18
C GLY A 277 -13.97 2.20 13.87
N LEU A 278 -14.29 2.73 12.69
CA LEU A 278 -15.69 2.85 12.24
C LEU A 278 -16.35 1.47 12.07
N HIS A 279 -15.65 0.50 11.49
CA HIS A 279 -16.14 -0.87 11.38
C HIS A 279 -16.42 -1.47 12.76
N TYR A 280 -15.47 -1.33 13.70
CA TYR A 280 -15.66 -1.80 15.08
C TYR A 280 -16.92 -1.19 15.72
N LEU A 281 -17.11 0.12 15.58
CA LEU A 281 -18.28 0.82 16.10
C LEU A 281 -19.58 0.28 15.47
N VAL A 282 -19.64 0.17 14.14
CA VAL A 282 -20.84 -0.26 13.41
C VAL A 282 -21.20 -1.72 13.73
N PHE A 283 -20.20 -2.62 13.72
CA PHE A 283 -20.44 -4.05 13.91
C PHE A 283 -20.65 -4.46 15.37
N ASN A 284 -20.23 -3.64 16.34
CA ASN A 284 -20.53 -3.87 17.76
C ASN A 284 -21.72 -3.05 18.27
N THR A 285 -22.40 -2.27 17.42
CA THR A 285 -23.59 -1.53 17.75
C THR A 285 -24.82 -2.18 17.11
N GLU A 286 -25.84 -2.40 17.88
CA GLU A 286 -27.16 -2.83 17.36
C GLU A 286 -27.94 -1.58 16.92
N THR A 287 -27.83 -1.25 15.63
CA THR A 287 -28.57 -0.15 15.02
C THR A 287 -30.06 -0.48 14.96
N SER A 288 -30.88 0.52 15.22
CA SER A 288 -32.35 0.43 15.24
C SER A 288 -32.98 1.80 14.98
N ASP A 289 -34.29 1.87 14.96
CA ASP A 289 -35.00 3.15 14.88
C ASP A 289 -34.63 4.14 16.01
N ARG A 290 -34.14 3.63 17.15
CA ARG A 290 -33.73 4.42 18.32
C ARG A 290 -32.23 4.72 18.39
N LEU A 291 -31.41 3.93 17.71
CA LEU A 291 -29.95 4.09 17.70
C LEU A 291 -29.43 4.05 16.26
N LYS A 292 -29.09 5.22 15.75
CA LYS A 292 -28.63 5.44 14.38
C LYS A 292 -27.20 5.96 14.41
N LEU A 293 -26.39 5.44 13.51
CA LEU A 293 -25.05 5.94 13.25
C LEU A 293 -25.07 6.71 11.95
N ARG A 294 -24.44 7.88 11.93
CA ARG A 294 -24.32 8.71 10.73
C ARG A 294 -22.88 9.15 10.55
N LEU A 295 -22.39 9.06 9.33
CA LEU A 295 -21.03 9.44 8.94
C LEU A 295 -21.05 10.76 8.17
N PHE A 296 -20.18 11.68 8.55
CA PHE A 296 -19.89 12.90 7.80
C PHE A 296 -18.46 12.86 7.28
N ASN A 297 -18.30 12.76 5.97
CA ASN A 297 -16.99 12.72 5.35
C ASN A 297 -16.41 14.13 5.24
N ALA A 298 -15.51 14.49 6.16
CA ALA A 298 -14.82 15.77 6.18
C ALA A 298 -13.36 15.57 6.62
N SER A 299 -12.45 16.28 5.99
CA SER A 299 -11.07 16.37 6.48
C SER A 299 -10.98 17.41 7.61
N PHE A 300 -10.01 17.22 8.51
CA PHE A 300 -9.72 18.21 9.57
C PHE A 300 -9.48 19.62 8.99
N LYS A 301 -8.79 19.72 7.85
CA LYS A 301 -8.55 20.99 7.18
C LYS A 301 -9.83 21.67 6.70
N GLU A 302 -10.78 20.91 6.17
CA GLU A 302 -12.07 21.46 5.72
C GLU A 302 -12.91 21.93 6.90
N LEU A 303 -12.99 21.09 7.95
CA LEU A 303 -13.69 21.43 9.19
C LEU A 303 -13.09 22.67 9.85
N ARG A 304 -11.77 22.73 9.98
CA ARG A 304 -11.07 23.90 10.47
C ARG A 304 -11.40 25.14 9.65
N THR A 305 -11.33 25.04 8.31
CA THR A 305 -11.60 26.17 7.42
C THR A 305 -13.04 26.66 7.55
N ASP A 306 -14.01 25.78 7.72
CA ASP A 306 -15.41 26.12 7.96
C ASP A 306 -15.58 26.90 9.27
N LEU A 307 -15.02 26.36 10.35
CA LEU A 307 -15.07 26.98 11.67
C LEU A 307 -14.30 28.31 11.75
N GLU A 308 -13.14 28.46 11.08
CA GLU A 308 -12.35 29.68 11.07
C GLU A 308 -13.01 30.81 10.23
N ARG A 309 -13.68 30.47 9.12
CA ARG A 309 -14.36 31.42 8.26
C ARG A 309 -15.68 31.96 8.87
N ALA A 310 -16.30 31.16 9.70
CA ALA A 310 -17.47 31.58 10.44
C ALA A 310 -17.08 32.65 11.47
N VAL A 311 -17.71 33.81 11.41
CA VAL A 311 -17.51 34.91 12.38
C VAL A 311 -17.90 34.42 13.77
N GLU A 312 -19.04 33.75 13.86
CA GLU A 312 -19.55 33.08 15.06
C GLU A 312 -19.82 31.61 14.72
N PHE A 313 -19.79 30.72 15.71
CA PHE A 313 -19.92 29.25 15.51
C PHE A 313 -21.24 28.86 14.83
N ASP A 314 -22.33 29.64 15.04
CA ASP A 314 -23.66 29.44 14.47
C ASP A 314 -23.71 29.64 12.95
N GLN A 315 -22.74 30.35 12.37
CA GLN A 315 -22.62 30.53 10.92
C GLN A 315 -21.89 29.40 10.22
N SER A 316 -21.27 28.49 10.97
CA SER A 316 -20.54 27.35 10.41
C SER A 316 -21.50 26.35 9.75
N LEU A 317 -21.03 25.67 8.71
CA LEU A 317 -21.82 24.63 8.08
C LEU A 317 -22.06 23.45 9.04
N LEU A 318 -21.08 23.14 9.87
CA LEU A 318 -21.22 22.08 10.88
C LEU A 318 -22.41 22.40 11.81
N PHE A 319 -22.51 23.63 12.32
CA PHE A 319 -23.63 24.02 13.18
C PHE A 319 -24.98 23.88 12.45
N LYS A 320 -25.06 24.32 11.21
CA LYS A 320 -26.27 24.17 10.39
C LYS A 320 -26.68 22.71 10.24
N ARG A 321 -25.75 21.83 9.94
CA ARG A 321 -26.01 20.39 9.79
C ARG A 321 -26.39 19.69 11.09
N VAL A 322 -25.78 20.07 12.22
CA VAL A 322 -26.00 19.42 13.51
C VAL A 322 -27.21 20.02 14.24
N TYR A 323 -27.34 21.34 14.21
CA TYR A 323 -28.38 22.05 14.97
C TYR A 323 -29.58 22.46 14.12
N GLU A 324 -29.39 23.24 13.07
CA GLU A 324 -30.52 23.80 12.33
C GLU A 324 -31.33 22.72 11.60
N GLU A 325 -30.65 21.77 10.93
CA GLU A 325 -31.34 20.75 10.15
C GLU A 325 -31.97 19.66 11.01
N GLU A 326 -31.36 19.29 12.13
CA GLU A 326 -31.83 18.16 12.95
C GLU A 326 -32.51 18.60 14.24
N TYR A 327 -31.92 19.51 15.03
CA TYR A 327 -32.48 19.97 16.29
C TYR A 327 -33.52 21.08 16.10
N GLY A 328 -33.27 22.03 15.20
CA GLY A 328 -34.11 23.18 14.92
C GLY A 328 -35.27 22.91 13.96
N THR A 329 -35.36 21.75 13.35
CA THR A 329 -36.37 21.42 12.32
C THR A 329 -37.39 20.44 12.85
N PHE A 330 -38.66 20.70 12.60
CA PHE A 330 -39.74 19.78 12.98
C PHE A 330 -39.63 18.46 12.25
N GLY A 331 -39.54 17.35 12.98
CA GLY A 331 -39.32 16.00 12.44
C GLY A 331 -37.83 15.65 12.23
N GLY A 332 -36.91 16.51 12.58
CA GLY A 332 -35.50 16.21 12.63
C GLY A 332 -35.16 15.24 13.77
N GLU A 333 -33.99 14.61 13.67
CA GLU A 333 -33.48 13.63 14.62
C GLU A 333 -32.19 14.15 15.29
N PRO A 334 -32.31 14.86 16.42
CA PRO A 334 -31.13 15.45 17.09
C PRO A 334 -30.05 14.42 17.42
N TYR A 335 -28.80 14.80 17.22
CA TYR A 335 -27.69 13.96 17.58
C TYR A 335 -27.51 13.88 19.10
N SER A 336 -27.33 12.67 19.61
CA SER A 336 -27.06 12.43 21.03
C SER A 336 -25.58 12.56 21.38
N CYS A 337 -24.68 12.35 20.40
CA CYS A 337 -23.24 12.43 20.56
C CYS A 337 -22.56 12.70 19.22
N LEU A 338 -21.50 13.48 19.22
CA LEU A 338 -20.61 13.69 18.08
C LEU A 338 -19.30 12.97 18.35
N LEU A 339 -18.85 12.14 17.39
CA LEU A 339 -17.54 11.49 17.40
C LEU A 339 -16.66 12.19 16.37
N HIS A 340 -15.58 12.84 16.82
CA HIS A 340 -14.62 13.47 15.92
C HIS A 340 -13.34 12.65 15.87
N VAL A 341 -13.07 12.06 14.73
CA VAL A 341 -11.87 11.22 14.53
C VAL A 341 -10.66 12.10 14.27
N HIS A 342 -10.13 12.68 15.34
CA HIS A 342 -8.94 13.52 15.34
C HIS A 342 -8.29 13.51 16.72
N GLU A 343 -6.96 13.60 16.75
CA GLU A 343 -6.18 13.68 17.98
C GLU A 343 -5.85 15.15 18.31
N TYR A 344 -6.37 15.62 19.42
CA TYR A 344 -6.13 16.98 19.88
C TYR A 344 -4.89 17.08 20.75
N GLY A 345 -3.95 17.93 20.30
CA GLY A 345 -2.74 18.29 21.02
C GLY A 345 -2.82 19.68 21.66
N LEU A 346 -1.64 20.25 21.95
CA LEU A 346 -1.48 21.60 22.51
C LEU A 346 -1.34 22.68 21.47
N SER A 347 -1.41 22.36 20.17
CA SER A 347 -1.27 23.38 19.13
C SER A 347 -2.39 24.40 19.22
N ALA A 348 -2.08 25.70 18.99
CA ALA A 348 -3.08 26.75 18.96
C ALA A 348 -4.20 26.48 17.93
N VAL A 349 -3.86 25.72 16.88
CA VAL A 349 -4.81 25.28 15.86
C VAL A 349 -5.80 24.28 16.44
N ASP A 350 -5.31 23.24 17.10
CA ASP A 350 -6.13 22.20 17.72
C ASP A 350 -7.04 22.78 18.77
N LEU A 351 -6.47 23.59 19.67
CA LEU A 351 -7.25 24.25 20.73
C LEU A 351 -8.31 25.22 20.17
N GLY A 352 -7.98 25.94 19.09
CA GLY A 352 -8.93 26.83 18.43
C GLY A 352 -10.11 26.10 17.79
N VAL A 353 -9.84 24.96 17.14
CA VAL A 353 -10.89 24.10 16.57
C VAL A 353 -11.71 23.44 17.68
N LEU A 354 -11.05 22.90 18.70
CA LEU A 354 -11.70 22.24 19.84
C LEU A 354 -12.65 23.19 20.58
N GLN A 355 -12.23 24.45 20.75
CA GLN A 355 -13.08 25.47 21.37
C GLN A 355 -14.37 25.73 20.56
N LYS A 356 -14.24 25.95 19.26
CA LYS A 356 -15.41 26.17 18.39
C LYS A 356 -16.30 24.94 18.29
N MET A 357 -15.70 23.75 18.28
CA MET A 357 -16.46 22.49 18.36
C MET A 357 -17.21 22.35 19.68
N ALA A 358 -16.62 22.80 20.79
CA ALA A 358 -17.28 22.82 22.09
C ALA A 358 -18.51 23.78 22.11
N GLU A 359 -18.39 24.95 21.48
CA GLU A 359 -19.50 25.92 21.33
C GLU A 359 -20.66 25.31 20.52
N VAL A 360 -20.36 24.61 19.41
CA VAL A 360 -21.36 23.88 18.61
C VAL A 360 -22.02 22.76 19.44
N ALA A 361 -21.19 21.97 20.14
CA ALA A 361 -21.64 20.86 20.98
C ALA A 361 -22.55 21.34 22.13
N ALA A 362 -22.17 22.45 22.76
CA ALA A 362 -22.96 23.06 23.84
C ALA A 362 -24.33 23.59 23.33
N ALA A 363 -24.32 24.26 22.19
CA ALA A 363 -25.55 24.80 21.60
C ALA A 363 -26.52 23.70 21.15
N ALA A 364 -25.97 22.59 20.59
CA ALA A 364 -26.76 21.44 20.16
C ALA A 364 -27.11 20.48 21.31
N HIS A 365 -26.62 20.71 22.53
CA HIS A 365 -26.73 19.80 23.68
C HIS A 365 -26.19 18.39 23.39
N THR A 366 -25.16 18.30 22.56
CA THR A 366 -24.62 17.06 22.02
C THR A 366 -23.15 16.93 22.44
N PRO A 367 -22.78 16.06 23.39
CA PRO A 367 -21.38 15.89 23.79
C PRO A 367 -20.51 15.47 22.62
N LEU A 368 -19.30 16.03 22.59
CA LEU A 368 -18.25 15.73 21.64
C LEU A 368 -17.26 14.74 22.27
N LEU A 369 -17.05 13.62 21.63
CA LEU A 369 -15.98 12.67 21.95
C LEU A 369 -14.90 12.74 20.87
N SER A 370 -13.66 12.83 21.28
CA SER A 370 -12.50 12.82 20.39
C SER A 370 -11.31 12.20 21.08
N ALA A 371 -10.14 12.19 20.45
CA ALA A 371 -8.93 11.62 21.03
C ALA A 371 -7.98 12.67 21.58
N ALA A 372 -7.26 12.31 22.63
CA ALA A 372 -6.14 13.08 23.14
C ALA A 372 -4.85 12.62 22.48
N SER A 373 -4.05 13.56 21.97
CA SER A 373 -2.69 13.25 21.52
C SER A 373 -1.76 12.98 22.72
N PRO A 374 -0.80 12.05 22.61
CA PRO A 374 0.24 11.86 23.62
C PRO A 374 0.97 13.15 23.98
N GLN A 375 1.15 14.03 23.02
CA GLN A 375 1.78 15.34 23.18
C GLN A 375 1.06 16.24 24.20
N LEU A 376 -0.28 16.05 24.38
CA LEU A 376 -1.02 16.75 25.42
C LEU A 376 -0.51 16.47 26.83
N PHE A 377 0.18 15.34 27.01
CA PHE A 377 0.78 14.91 28.27
C PHE A 377 2.31 15.03 28.27
N GLY A 378 2.89 15.66 27.25
CA GLY A 378 4.33 15.75 27.06
C GLY A 378 4.99 14.38 26.82
N LEU A 379 4.23 13.44 26.23
CA LEU A 379 4.68 12.11 25.88
C LEU A 379 4.96 12.02 24.39
N GLY A 380 5.93 11.18 24.01
CA GLY A 380 6.14 10.81 22.61
C GLY A 380 5.13 9.77 22.13
N SER A 381 4.77 8.84 23.01
CA SER A 381 3.79 7.79 22.78
C SER A 381 3.04 7.46 24.07
N PHE A 382 1.82 6.92 23.97
CA PHE A 382 1.09 6.41 25.14
C PHE A 382 1.72 5.16 25.77
N THR A 383 2.64 4.49 25.10
CA THR A 383 3.45 3.43 25.70
C THR A 383 4.33 3.92 26.84
N ASP A 384 4.63 5.23 26.87
CA ASP A 384 5.36 5.89 27.95
C ASP A 384 4.47 6.25 29.17
N LEU A 385 3.16 6.08 29.07
CA LEU A 385 2.21 6.45 30.13
C LEU A 385 2.48 5.75 31.48
N PRO A 386 2.94 4.47 31.52
CA PRO A 386 3.26 3.80 32.77
C PRO A 386 4.49 4.35 33.50
N LEU A 387 5.32 5.17 32.83
CA LEU A 387 6.48 5.77 33.45
C LEU A 387 6.05 6.75 34.56
N PRO A 388 6.73 6.77 35.71
CA PRO A 388 6.36 7.62 36.83
C PRO A 388 6.38 9.10 36.46
N ARG A 389 5.21 9.75 36.43
CA ARG A 389 5.04 11.17 36.12
C ARG A 389 3.93 11.76 36.97
N ASP A 390 4.10 13.04 37.34
CA ASP A 390 3.03 13.80 38.00
C ASP A 390 2.21 14.51 36.90
N LEU A 391 1.22 13.82 36.35
CA LEU A 391 0.34 14.35 35.30
C LEU A 391 -0.37 15.64 35.74
N HIS A 392 -0.65 15.80 37.04
CA HIS A 392 -1.28 17.02 37.55
C HIS A 392 -0.39 18.25 37.39
N LYS A 393 0.92 18.09 37.66
CA LYS A 393 1.88 19.19 37.55
C LYS A 393 2.17 19.57 36.09
N ILE A 394 2.10 18.65 35.16
CA ILE A 394 2.28 18.94 33.71
C ILE A 394 1.33 20.05 33.31
N PHE A 395 0.06 19.95 33.66
CA PHE A 395 -0.96 20.94 33.28
C PHE A 395 -0.82 22.30 33.98
N GLN A 396 0.09 22.43 34.96
CA GLN A 396 0.37 23.70 35.65
C GLN A 396 1.46 24.52 34.97
N SER A 397 2.18 23.96 33.98
CA SER A 397 3.26 24.68 33.31
C SER A 397 2.75 25.82 32.45
N ALA A 398 3.64 26.72 32.04
CA ALA A 398 3.30 27.89 31.22
C ALA A 398 2.79 27.51 29.84
N ASP A 399 3.25 26.38 29.31
CA ASP A 399 2.86 25.89 27.98
C ASP A 399 1.36 25.51 27.89
N TYR A 400 0.72 25.28 29.05
CA TYR A 400 -0.70 24.87 29.13
C TYR A 400 -1.65 26.02 29.51
N ILE A 401 -1.26 27.28 29.35
CA ILE A 401 -2.12 28.44 29.68
C ILE A 401 -3.41 28.42 28.83
N GLU A 402 -3.30 28.21 27.53
CA GLU A 402 -4.46 28.15 26.62
C GLU A 402 -5.36 26.95 26.93
N TRP A 403 -4.77 25.79 27.20
CA TRP A 403 -5.48 24.59 27.63
C TRP A 403 -6.27 24.81 28.94
N ARG A 404 -5.65 25.45 29.93
CA ARG A 404 -6.33 25.79 31.20
C ARG A 404 -7.47 26.78 30.96
N SER A 405 -7.24 27.82 30.15
CA SER A 405 -8.26 28.79 29.77
C SER A 405 -9.45 28.13 29.05
N PHE A 406 -9.19 27.18 28.17
CA PHE A 406 -10.24 26.37 27.53
C PHE A 406 -11.05 25.57 28.58
N ARG A 407 -10.38 24.89 29.49
CA ARG A 407 -11.04 24.08 30.53
C ARG A 407 -11.90 24.88 31.52
N GLU A 408 -11.62 26.16 31.69
CA GLU A 408 -12.39 27.06 32.54
C GLU A 408 -13.68 27.56 31.87
N LYS A 409 -13.83 27.37 30.55
CA LYS A 409 -15.04 27.76 29.84
C LYS A 409 -16.19 26.79 30.10
N ASP A 410 -17.42 27.34 30.19
CA ASP A 410 -18.62 26.52 30.42
C ASP A 410 -18.84 25.46 29.33
N ASP A 411 -18.51 25.76 28.06
CA ASP A 411 -18.73 24.88 26.94
C ASP A 411 -17.77 23.68 26.94
N SER A 412 -16.63 23.78 27.63
CA SER A 412 -15.64 22.69 27.72
C SER A 412 -16.20 21.41 28.36
N ARG A 413 -17.28 21.52 29.16
CA ARG A 413 -17.97 20.36 29.75
C ARG A 413 -18.62 19.43 28.73
N TYR A 414 -18.87 19.93 27.52
CA TYR A 414 -19.38 19.11 26.41
C TYR A 414 -18.30 18.34 25.65
N VAL A 415 -17.03 18.51 26.00
CA VAL A 415 -15.91 17.85 25.31
C VAL A 415 -15.29 16.77 26.19
N THR A 416 -15.11 15.60 25.62
CA THR A 416 -14.37 14.49 26.25
C THR A 416 -13.27 14.02 25.30
N LEU A 417 -12.03 13.99 25.79
CA LEU A 417 -10.89 13.43 25.07
C LEU A 417 -10.57 12.06 25.62
N CYS A 418 -10.58 11.05 24.76
CA CYS A 418 -10.32 9.67 25.06
C CYS A 418 -8.82 9.35 24.94
N LEU A 419 -8.34 8.45 25.79
CA LEU A 419 -7.00 7.89 25.75
C LEU A 419 -7.00 6.52 26.48
N PRO A 420 -5.99 5.67 26.30
CA PRO A 420 -4.95 5.66 25.29
C PRO A 420 -5.45 5.17 23.93
N HIS A 421 -4.55 5.08 22.97
CA HIS A 421 -4.82 4.39 21.71
C HIS A 421 -5.17 2.92 21.91
N LEU A 422 -6.00 2.37 21.05
CA LEU A 422 -6.35 0.95 21.01
C LEU A 422 -5.64 0.27 19.85
N LEU A 423 -5.28 -1.00 20.02
CA LEU A 423 -4.75 -1.81 18.95
C LEU A 423 -5.90 -2.19 17.98
N MET A 424 -5.86 -1.69 16.75
CA MET A 424 -6.95 -1.86 15.78
C MET A 424 -6.93 -3.21 15.07
N ARG A 425 -5.76 -3.82 14.93
CA ARG A 425 -5.59 -5.20 14.49
C ARG A 425 -4.33 -5.83 15.07
N LEU A 426 -4.30 -7.14 15.09
CA LEU A 426 -3.07 -7.88 15.33
C LEU A 426 -2.16 -7.80 14.09
N PRO A 427 -0.83 -7.88 14.27
CA PRO A 427 0.09 -8.03 13.15
C PRO A 427 -0.26 -9.26 12.31
N TYR A 428 -0.04 -9.17 11.00
CA TYR A 428 -0.20 -10.33 10.12
C TYR A 428 0.91 -11.35 10.37
N GLY A 429 0.54 -12.62 10.49
CA GLY A 429 1.49 -13.71 10.73
C GLY A 429 0.79 -15.01 11.05
N ASN A 430 1.54 -16.12 11.02
CA ASN A 430 0.99 -17.46 11.19
C ASN A 430 0.23 -17.67 12.52
N ASP A 431 0.67 -17.01 13.59
CA ASP A 431 0.08 -17.16 14.93
C ASP A 431 -1.10 -16.20 15.20
N THR A 432 -1.33 -15.24 14.31
CA THR A 432 -2.31 -14.17 14.51
C THR A 432 -3.34 -14.11 13.37
N ASP A 433 -3.06 -13.39 12.29
CA ASP A 433 -3.90 -13.28 11.09
C ASP A 433 -3.08 -13.74 9.87
N PRO A 434 -3.15 -15.03 9.49
CA PRO A 434 -2.30 -15.59 8.46
C PRO A 434 -2.69 -15.09 7.06
N VAL A 435 -1.66 -14.87 6.23
CA VAL A 435 -1.79 -14.60 4.81
C VAL A 435 -1.74 -15.92 4.05
N GLU A 436 -2.82 -16.30 3.37
CA GLU A 436 -2.94 -17.63 2.75
C GLU A 436 -2.16 -17.77 1.44
N THR A 437 -1.92 -16.67 0.73
CA THR A 437 -1.41 -16.70 -0.65
C THR A 437 0.11 -16.76 -0.76
N PHE A 438 0.82 -16.30 0.26
CA PHE A 438 2.29 -16.33 0.34
C PHE A 438 2.76 -16.25 1.80
N VAL A 439 4.01 -16.61 2.05
CA VAL A 439 4.59 -16.54 3.41
C VAL A 439 4.86 -15.08 3.76
N TYR A 440 4.12 -14.57 4.74
CA TYR A 440 4.26 -13.21 5.21
C TYR A 440 4.14 -13.15 6.74
N GLU A 441 5.07 -12.47 7.35
CA GLU A 441 5.06 -12.09 8.78
C GLU A 441 5.40 -10.61 8.85
N GLU A 442 4.48 -9.82 9.36
CA GLU A 442 4.65 -8.38 9.51
C GLU A 442 5.77 -8.08 10.51
N ASP A 443 6.78 -7.31 10.09
CA ASP A 443 7.90 -6.94 10.96
C ASP A 443 7.51 -5.82 11.91
N VAL A 444 6.97 -6.19 13.05
CA VAL A 444 6.69 -5.29 14.17
C VAL A 444 7.78 -5.33 15.25
N ALA A 445 8.85 -6.08 15.01
CA ALA A 445 9.98 -6.18 15.94
C ALA A 445 10.77 -4.87 15.94
N GLY A 446 10.98 -4.32 17.11
CA GLY A 446 11.75 -3.09 17.30
C GLY A 446 11.40 -2.34 18.57
N PRO A 447 12.19 -1.32 18.93
CA PRO A 447 11.94 -0.52 20.13
C PRO A 447 10.75 0.45 19.96
N SER A 448 10.31 0.70 18.72
CA SER A 448 9.22 1.64 18.44
C SER A 448 7.89 0.90 18.34
N PRO A 449 6.88 1.31 19.13
CA PRO A 449 5.52 0.78 19.01
C PRO A 449 4.79 1.27 17.75
N ASP A 450 5.39 2.17 16.97
CA ASP A 450 4.76 2.85 15.83
C ASP A 450 4.47 1.91 14.65
N ARG A 451 5.06 0.70 14.67
CA ARG A 451 4.79 -0.34 13.67
C ARG A 451 3.47 -1.08 13.87
N TYR A 452 2.91 -1.03 15.09
CA TYR A 452 1.58 -1.56 15.36
C TYR A 452 0.51 -0.58 14.87
N LEU A 453 -0.62 -1.12 14.43
CA LEU A 453 -1.75 -0.30 14.03
C LEU A 453 -2.54 0.18 15.25
N TRP A 454 -2.27 1.41 15.66
CA TRP A 454 -2.99 2.08 16.73
C TRP A 454 -4.11 2.95 16.17
N GLY A 455 -5.20 3.07 16.92
CA GLY A 455 -6.31 3.94 16.60
C GLY A 455 -7.04 4.40 17.85
N ASN A 456 -7.97 5.33 17.67
CA ASN A 456 -8.74 5.99 18.72
C ASN A 456 -10.23 5.68 18.60
#